data_7c013b6cb5c69dab7e68f28d36d6171e
#
_entry.id   7c013b6cb5c69dab7e68f28d36d6171e
#
_cell.length_a   1.000
_cell.length_b   1.000
_cell.length_c   1.000
_cell.angle_alpha   90.00
_cell.angle_beta   90.00
_cell.angle_gamma   90.00
#
_symmetry.space_group_name_H-M   'P 1'
#
loop_
_entity.id
_entity.type
_entity.pdbx_description
1 polymer ?
#
loop_
_entity_poly.entity_id
_entity_poly.type
_entity_poly.pdbx_seq_one_letter_code
_entity_poly.pdbx_strand_id
1 'polypeptide(L)'
;MTKKNWDIDLGNSNNEVPLYGRKSISILLGAGFSVPMGYPIGETLNNSLLNFDDSKIDFSADGTLVISQDGTKPEFQMDGVLNVHQRYFEFCKRLIKEYASAHNNNFDYEVFYDFIKADEAKCEYYQRLCNDLLRGNESYEHYLFNVPHIFNQMVARLIKDKNGKSWYDDEPFRINSFDGYNGFLTYLSELSREYVINVHTLNHDLLFESFNNTGFINGNLSDGFDEYGSDYYGNLSLGKRTIHCRLERYTGRYNTAIRLYKLHGSLDYVPFYRQNANGLMVPQKYVKIRYGMRAGDVIKGRKSKIGYDISPFPYHADFLTGTTSKIQRYNEPLLFKKLFKKFKKNLQNAEKLIIIGYGCKDVAVNKIIKENFDYRNKKIFIVDPFAKEGSKVMEFKEELQAKLLRTGINDICKSLFE
;
A
#
# COMPACT_ATOMS: atom_id res chain seq x y z
N MET A 1 -34.85 -30.51 -32.00
CA MET A 1 -33.87 -29.92 -31.12
C MET A 1 -34.43 -28.65 -30.52
N THR A 2 -34.97 -28.74 -29.32
CA THR A 2 -35.64 -27.65 -28.59
C THR A 2 -34.60 -26.78 -27.91
N LYS A 3 -34.55 -25.48 -28.25
CA LYS A 3 -33.78 -24.46 -27.57
C LYS A 3 -34.32 -24.32 -26.12
N LYS A 4 -33.53 -24.71 -25.13
CA LYS A 4 -33.79 -24.34 -23.73
C LYS A 4 -33.41 -22.87 -23.55
N ASN A 5 -34.40 -22.02 -23.36
CA ASN A 5 -34.23 -20.68 -22.85
C ASN A 5 -33.73 -20.80 -21.41
N TRP A 6 -32.56 -20.26 -21.13
CA TRP A 6 -32.09 -20.00 -19.77
C TRP A 6 -32.57 -18.59 -19.39
N ASP A 7 -33.80 -18.51 -18.89
CA ASP A 7 -34.26 -17.32 -18.20
C ASP A 7 -33.53 -17.28 -16.85
N ILE A 8 -32.44 -16.53 -16.77
CA ILE A 8 -31.85 -16.11 -15.49
C ILE A 8 -32.78 -15.03 -14.94
N ASP A 9 -33.59 -15.43 -13.98
CA ASP A 9 -34.39 -14.50 -13.17
C ASP A 9 -33.43 -13.61 -12.39
N LEU A 10 -33.04 -12.48 -12.99
CA LEU A 10 -32.37 -11.38 -12.31
C LEU A 10 -33.41 -10.72 -11.42
N GLY A 11 -33.54 -11.23 -10.20
CA GLY A 11 -34.44 -10.69 -9.20
C GLY A 11 -34.36 -9.16 -9.20
N ASN A 12 -35.45 -8.54 -9.61
CA ASN A 12 -35.67 -7.11 -9.59
C ASN A 12 -35.58 -6.57 -8.17
N SER A 13 -34.40 -6.14 -7.74
CA SER A 13 -34.26 -5.28 -6.57
C SER A 13 -34.58 -3.83 -6.99
N ASN A 14 -35.86 -3.53 -7.13
CA ASN A 14 -36.38 -2.24 -7.61
C ASN A 14 -36.22 -1.05 -6.65
N ASN A 15 -35.19 -1.04 -5.77
CA ASN A 15 -34.97 0.05 -4.79
C ASN A 15 -33.56 0.64 -4.80
N GLU A 16 -32.72 0.36 -5.80
CA GLU A 16 -31.40 0.98 -5.86
C GLU A 16 -31.47 2.38 -6.49
N VAL A 17 -31.11 3.40 -5.71
CA VAL A 17 -30.93 4.76 -6.22
C VAL A 17 -29.81 4.75 -7.28
N PRO A 18 -30.01 5.33 -8.48
CA PRO A 18 -28.94 5.44 -9.47
C PRO A 18 -27.68 6.08 -8.91
N LEU A 19 -26.49 5.62 -9.31
CA LEU A 19 -25.21 6.17 -8.82
C LEU A 19 -25.08 7.68 -9.03
N TYR A 20 -25.65 8.18 -10.11
CA TYR A 20 -25.72 9.60 -10.39
C TYR A 20 -26.73 10.26 -9.43
N GLY A 21 -26.25 11.24 -8.66
CA GLY A 21 -27.07 11.96 -7.68
C GLY A 21 -27.07 11.37 -6.27
N ARG A 22 -26.45 10.21 -6.03
CA ARG A 22 -26.30 9.70 -4.65
C ARG A 22 -25.43 10.63 -3.81
N LYS A 23 -25.84 10.83 -2.57
CA LYS A 23 -24.99 11.43 -1.53
C LYS A 23 -23.77 10.55 -1.30
N SER A 24 -22.70 11.11 -0.72
CA SER A 24 -21.49 10.36 -0.47
C SER A 24 -21.12 10.31 1.00
N ILE A 25 -20.43 9.23 1.38
CA ILE A 25 -19.81 9.05 2.69
C ILE A 25 -18.32 8.86 2.47
N SER A 26 -17.48 9.46 3.32
CA SER A 26 -16.04 9.21 3.34
C SER A 26 -15.68 8.32 4.52
N ILE A 27 -14.88 7.29 4.24
CA ILE A 27 -14.29 6.41 5.25
C ILE A 27 -12.77 6.54 5.15
N LEU A 28 -12.09 6.75 6.28
CA LEU A 28 -10.62 6.72 6.36
C LEU A 28 -10.18 5.50 7.16
N LEU A 29 -9.32 4.68 6.57
CA LEU A 29 -8.77 3.48 7.19
C LEU A 29 -7.28 3.67 7.50
N GLY A 30 -6.88 3.37 8.73
CA GLY A 30 -5.48 3.26 9.13
C GLY A 30 -5.09 1.82 9.46
N ALA A 31 -3.85 1.61 9.92
CA ALA A 31 -3.27 0.28 10.15
C ALA A 31 -4.09 -0.59 11.12
N GLY A 32 -4.76 0.02 12.11
CA GLY A 32 -5.65 -0.69 13.03
C GLY A 32 -6.81 -1.42 12.35
N PHE A 33 -7.23 -0.97 11.16
CA PHE A 33 -8.24 -1.66 10.37
C PHE A 33 -7.78 -3.06 9.92
N SER A 34 -6.50 -3.25 9.65
CA SER A 34 -5.97 -4.53 9.14
C SER A 34 -5.49 -5.48 10.24
N VAL A 35 -5.48 -5.04 11.51
CA VAL A 35 -5.01 -5.84 12.67
C VAL A 35 -5.75 -7.17 12.85
N PRO A 36 -7.10 -7.28 12.71
CA PRO A 36 -7.77 -8.57 12.86
C PRO A 36 -7.32 -9.65 11.88
N MET A 37 -6.73 -9.24 10.73
CA MET A 37 -6.09 -10.16 9.78
C MET A 37 -4.61 -10.41 10.07
N GLY A 38 -4.06 -9.82 11.14
CA GLY A 38 -2.66 -10.01 11.55
C GLY A 38 -1.67 -9.04 10.91
N TYR A 39 -2.11 -8.11 10.08
CA TYR A 39 -1.21 -7.12 9.51
C TYR A 39 -0.62 -6.20 10.59
N PRO A 40 0.67 -5.84 10.46
CA PRO A 40 1.36 -5.08 11.48
C PRO A 40 0.89 -3.62 11.56
N ILE A 41 0.90 -3.08 12.75
CA ILE A 41 0.88 -1.62 13.00
C ILE A 41 2.30 -1.07 13.03
N GLY A 42 2.44 0.27 13.02
CA GLY A 42 3.76 0.92 13.00
C GLY A 42 4.71 0.47 14.11
N GLU A 43 4.23 0.27 15.33
CA GLU A 43 5.04 -0.23 16.45
C GLU A 43 5.57 -1.66 16.19
N THR A 44 4.73 -2.53 15.65
CA THR A 44 5.13 -3.89 15.26
C THR A 44 6.17 -3.85 14.14
N LEU A 45 6.00 -2.97 13.15
CA LEU A 45 6.99 -2.77 12.07
C LEU A 45 8.33 -2.29 12.63
N ASN A 46 8.31 -1.32 13.55
CA ASN A 46 9.53 -0.83 14.21
C ASN A 46 10.32 -1.97 14.86
N ASN A 47 9.64 -2.76 15.69
CA ASN A 47 10.25 -3.89 16.38
C ASN A 47 10.75 -4.97 15.40
N SER A 48 10.01 -5.25 14.36
CA SER A 48 10.38 -6.25 13.35
C SER A 48 11.55 -5.80 12.48
N LEU A 49 11.70 -4.50 12.20
CA LEU A 49 12.84 -3.95 11.47
C LEU A 49 14.13 -4.00 12.30
N LEU A 50 14.03 -3.67 13.60
CA LEU A 50 15.17 -3.76 14.53
C LEU A 50 15.68 -5.21 14.67
N ASN A 51 14.76 -6.18 14.63
CA ASN A 51 15.04 -7.60 14.81
C ASN A 51 14.77 -8.39 13.51
N PHE A 52 15.11 -7.79 12.36
CA PHE A 52 14.81 -8.39 11.07
C PHE A 52 15.50 -9.75 10.92
N ASP A 53 14.70 -10.82 10.75
CA ASP A 53 15.21 -12.17 10.51
C ASP A 53 15.69 -12.29 9.06
N ASP A 54 16.98 -12.38 8.88
CA ASP A 54 17.67 -12.49 7.59
C ASP A 54 18.15 -13.92 7.27
N SER A 55 17.84 -14.88 8.13
CA SER A 55 18.34 -16.26 7.98
C SER A 55 17.93 -16.93 6.66
N LYS A 56 16.84 -16.44 6.04
CA LYS A 56 16.28 -16.97 4.78
C LYS A 56 16.28 -15.93 3.66
N ILE A 57 16.93 -14.78 3.87
CA ILE A 57 16.91 -13.70 2.90
C ILE A 57 18.00 -13.87 1.85
N ASP A 58 17.59 -13.68 0.61
CA ASP A 58 18.49 -13.55 -0.53
C ASP A 58 17.97 -12.54 -1.55
N PHE A 59 18.74 -12.32 -2.60
CA PHE A 59 18.40 -11.39 -3.66
C PHE A 59 18.51 -12.06 -5.02
N SER A 60 17.48 -11.89 -5.84
CA SER A 60 17.53 -12.24 -7.24
C SER A 60 18.49 -11.30 -8.01
N ALA A 61 18.85 -11.69 -9.23
CA ALA A 61 19.80 -10.93 -10.07
C ALA A 61 19.35 -9.50 -10.37
N ASP A 62 18.03 -9.22 -10.32
CA ASP A 62 17.46 -7.89 -10.52
C ASP A 62 17.38 -7.05 -9.24
N GLY A 63 17.85 -7.57 -8.10
CA GLY A 63 17.82 -6.89 -6.80
C GLY A 63 16.53 -7.08 -6.00
N THR A 64 15.64 -7.98 -6.43
CA THR A 64 14.43 -8.30 -5.65
C THR A 64 14.80 -9.16 -4.45
N LEU A 65 14.39 -8.75 -3.25
CA LEU A 65 14.51 -9.52 -2.02
C LEU A 65 13.59 -10.74 -2.10
N VAL A 66 14.16 -11.92 -1.96
CA VAL A 66 13.46 -13.20 -1.99
C VAL A 66 13.64 -13.95 -0.67
N ILE A 67 12.68 -14.82 -0.34
CA ILE A 67 12.79 -15.71 0.83
C ILE A 67 13.06 -17.11 0.29
N SER A 68 14.17 -17.69 0.72
CA SER A 68 14.49 -19.09 0.41
C SER A 68 13.52 -20.02 1.15
N GLN A 69 12.77 -20.81 0.40
CA GLN A 69 11.82 -21.76 0.99
C GLN A 69 12.53 -22.96 1.65
N ASP A 70 13.70 -23.34 1.13
CA ASP A 70 14.38 -24.59 1.50
C ASP A 70 15.57 -24.37 2.45
N GLY A 71 15.84 -23.14 2.89
CA GLY A 71 17.07 -22.82 3.64
C GLY A 71 18.35 -23.01 2.82
N THR A 72 18.24 -23.39 1.54
CA THR A 72 19.34 -23.36 0.59
C THR A 72 19.49 -21.94 0.10
N LYS A 73 20.64 -21.34 0.40
CA LYS A 73 20.99 -20.06 -0.22
C LYS A 73 21.06 -20.30 -1.73
N PRO A 74 20.37 -19.49 -2.57
CA PRO A 74 20.48 -19.65 -4.02
C PRO A 74 21.93 -19.63 -4.47
N GLU A 75 22.23 -20.36 -5.53
CA GLU A 75 23.57 -20.64 -6.08
C GLU A 75 24.41 -19.42 -6.52
N PHE A 76 23.99 -18.21 -6.22
CA PHE A 76 24.72 -16.99 -6.56
C PHE A 76 25.80 -16.57 -5.55
N GLN A 77 26.17 -17.43 -4.63
CA GLN A 77 27.39 -17.28 -3.83
C GLN A 77 28.60 -17.87 -4.60
N MET A 78 29.14 -17.11 -5.52
CA MET A 78 30.49 -17.37 -5.99
C MET A 78 31.47 -17.04 -4.85
N ASP A 79 32.13 -18.04 -4.33
CA ASP A 79 33.32 -17.96 -3.46
C ASP A 79 33.16 -17.18 -2.11
N GLY A 80 31.98 -17.23 -1.48
CA GLY A 80 31.76 -16.58 -0.17
C GLY A 80 31.69 -15.05 -0.21
N VAL A 81 31.68 -14.46 -1.39
CA VAL A 81 31.51 -13.01 -1.58
C VAL A 81 30.04 -12.68 -1.72
N LEU A 82 29.53 -11.81 -0.83
CA LEU A 82 28.18 -11.30 -0.93
C LEU A 82 27.99 -10.58 -2.29
N ASN A 83 26.85 -10.83 -2.96
CA ASN A 83 26.50 -10.03 -4.14
C ASN A 83 26.24 -8.57 -3.73
N VAL A 84 26.18 -7.67 -4.70
CA VAL A 84 26.03 -6.22 -4.43
C VAL A 84 24.77 -5.91 -3.63
N HIS A 85 23.63 -6.57 -3.91
CA HIS A 85 22.37 -6.33 -3.21
C HIS A 85 22.40 -6.85 -1.77
N GLN A 86 23.07 -7.97 -1.52
CA GLN A 86 23.33 -8.46 -0.16
C GLN A 86 24.19 -7.47 0.65
N ARG A 87 25.17 -6.81 0.01
CA ARG A 87 25.98 -5.77 0.68
C ARG A 87 25.16 -4.53 1.01
N TYR A 88 24.29 -4.07 0.09
CA TYR A 88 23.38 -2.97 0.38
C TYR A 88 22.41 -3.32 1.52
N PHE A 89 21.92 -4.55 1.56
CA PHE A 89 21.07 -5.03 2.63
C PHE A 89 21.80 -5.08 3.97
N GLU A 90 23.01 -5.64 3.99
CA GLU A 90 23.83 -5.67 5.21
C GLU A 90 24.15 -4.28 5.71
N PHE A 91 24.45 -3.35 4.83
CA PHE A 91 24.63 -1.94 5.19
C PHE A 91 23.35 -1.36 5.78
N CYS A 92 22.20 -1.57 5.17
CA CYS A 92 20.92 -1.08 5.66
C CYS A 92 20.61 -1.60 7.08
N LYS A 93 20.84 -2.89 7.33
CA LYS A 93 20.68 -3.51 8.67
C LYS A 93 21.60 -2.88 9.73
N ARG A 94 22.89 -2.73 9.40
CA ARG A 94 23.84 -2.07 10.30
C ARG A 94 23.40 -0.66 10.62
N LEU A 95 22.96 0.06 9.61
CA LEU A 95 22.48 1.42 9.75
C LEU A 95 21.25 1.55 10.64
N ILE A 96 20.28 0.65 10.51
CA ILE A 96 19.09 0.60 11.39
C ILE A 96 19.54 0.45 12.86
N LYS A 97 20.49 -0.45 13.13
CA LYS A 97 20.98 -0.70 14.49
C LYS A 97 21.76 0.50 15.06
N GLU A 98 22.63 1.09 14.27
CA GLU A 98 23.41 2.27 14.68
C GLU A 98 22.51 3.49 14.92
N TYR A 99 21.54 3.72 14.02
CA TYR A 99 20.55 4.78 14.18
C TYR A 99 19.75 4.60 15.46
N ALA A 100 19.23 3.40 15.71
CA ALA A 100 18.47 3.12 16.93
C ALA A 100 19.32 3.34 18.19
N SER A 101 20.55 2.85 18.20
CA SER A 101 21.49 3.05 19.31
C SER A 101 21.75 4.54 19.59
N ALA A 102 21.97 5.34 18.54
CA ALA A 102 22.19 6.78 18.66
C ALA A 102 20.96 7.56 19.19
N HIS A 103 19.76 6.96 19.07
CA HIS A 103 18.49 7.55 19.52
C HIS A 103 17.92 6.84 20.76
N ASN A 104 18.75 6.30 21.64
CA ASN A 104 18.33 5.61 22.88
C ASN A 104 17.35 4.45 22.64
N ASN A 105 17.54 3.71 21.55
CA ASN A 105 16.68 2.64 21.06
C ASN A 105 15.23 3.07 20.73
N ASN A 106 15.01 4.37 20.57
CA ASN A 106 13.75 4.88 20.07
C ASN A 106 13.79 4.91 18.54
N PHE A 107 13.30 3.84 17.92
CA PHE A 107 13.27 3.67 16.47
C PHE A 107 11.86 3.84 15.93
N ASP A 108 11.71 4.76 14.98
CA ASP A 108 10.50 4.91 14.16
C ASP A 108 10.87 4.76 12.69
N TYR A 109 10.27 3.80 12.00
CA TYR A 109 10.63 3.44 10.64
C TYR A 109 10.36 4.56 9.62
N GLU A 110 9.36 5.43 9.86
CA GLU A 110 9.08 6.55 8.99
C GLU A 110 10.12 7.68 9.19
N VAL A 111 10.48 7.97 10.45
CA VAL A 111 11.53 8.96 10.75
C VAL A 111 12.89 8.49 10.24
N PHE A 112 13.18 7.20 10.40
CA PHE A 112 14.40 6.59 9.85
C PHE A 112 14.45 6.69 8.32
N TYR A 113 13.32 6.49 7.64
CA TYR A 113 13.27 6.65 6.18
C TYR A 113 13.60 8.08 5.75
N ASP A 114 13.06 9.08 6.43
CA ASP A 114 13.42 10.49 6.17
C ASP A 114 14.90 10.74 6.38
N PHE A 115 15.50 10.18 7.42
CA PHE A 115 16.92 10.27 7.70
C PHE A 115 17.77 9.71 6.55
N ILE A 116 17.46 8.50 6.04
CA ILE A 116 18.22 7.91 4.92
C ILE A 116 17.99 8.60 3.57
N LYS A 117 16.95 9.41 3.45
CA LYS A 117 16.66 10.23 2.27
C LYS A 117 17.27 11.62 2.36
N ALA A 118 17.64 12.09 3.53
CA ALA A 118 18.20 13.41 3.74
C ALA A 118 19.69 13.48 3.33
N ASP A 119 20.16 14.68 3.00
CA ASP A 119 21.58 14.90 2.69
C ASP A 119 22.48 14.71 3.93
N GLU A 120 21.92 14.90 5.14
CA GLU A 120 22.62 14.64 6.41
C GLU A 120 23.03 13.17 6.59
N ALA A 121 22.41 12.26 5.83
CA ALA A 121 22.84 10.87 5.80
C ALA A 121 24.29 10.68 5.30
N LYS A 122 24.90 11.68 4.71
CA LYS A 122 26.32 11.71 4.31
C LYS A 122 27.25 11.99 5.48
N CYS A 123 26.95 11.49 6.66
CA CYS A 123 27.79 11.68 7.83
C CYS A 123 28.98 10.69 7.87
N GLU A 124 30.00 11.03 8.64
CA GLU A 124 31.24 10.27 8.73
C GLU A 124 31.02 8.81 9.16
N TYR A 125 30.11 8.57 10.12
CA TYR A 125 29.85 7.20 10.56
C TYR A 125 29.17 6.34 9.48
N TYR A 126 28.38 6.92 8.57
CA TYR A 126 27.83 6.26 7.39
C TYR A 126 28.93 5.78 6.46
N GLN A 127 29.89 6.65 6.19
CA GLN A 127 31.04 6.31 5.37
C GLN A 127 31.83 5.17 6.01
N ARG A 128 32.05 5.24 7.33
CA ARG A 128 32.73 4.16 8.07
C ARG A 128 32.01 2.83 7.99
N LEU A 129 30.68 2.81 8.16
CA LEU A 129 29.89 1.58 8.04
C LEU A 129 29.95 0.95 6.64
N CYS A 130 30.11 1.76 5.61
CA CYS A 130 30.16 1.31 4.22
C CYS A 130 31.55 0.80 3.82
N ASN A 131 32.65 1.32 4.39
CA ASN A 131 34.01 1.07 3.93
C ASN A 131 34.41 -0.41 3.88
N ASP A 132 33.96 -1.22 4.82
CA ASP A 132 34.25 -2.67 4.85
C ASP A 132 33.36 -3.49 3.88
N LEU A 133 32.33 -2.88 3.32
CA LEU A 133 31.42 -3.51 2.35
C LEU A 133 31.74 -3.14 0.91
N LEU A 134 32.45 -2.03 0.67
CA LEU A 134 32.81 -1.58 -0.69
C LEU A 134 33.67 -2.64 -1.41
N ARG A 135 33.37 -2.88 -2.68
CA ARG A 135 34.14 -3.78 -3.56
C ARG A 135 34.27 -3.20 -4.95
N GLY A 136 35.43 -3.39 -5.56
CA GLY A 136 35.72 -2.96 -6.92
C GLY A 136 35.55 -1.45 -7.12
N ASN A 137 34.75 -1.05 -8.09
CA ASN A 137 34.48 0.37 -8.42
C ASN A 137 33.23 0.91 -7.71
N GLU A 138 32.74 0.24 -6.66
CA GLU A 138 31.62 0.76 -5.87
C GLU A 138 32.03 2.02 -5.11
N SER A 139 31.08 2.93 -4.97
CA SER A 139 31.26 4.14 -4.17
C SER A 139 30.22 4.23 -3.08
N TYR A 140 30.46 5.09 -2.11
CA TYR A 140 29.55 5.41 -1.04
C TYR A 140 28.16 5.85 -1.55
N GLU A 141 28.13 6.60 -2.66
CA GLU A 141 26.91 7.09 -3.29
C GLU A 141 26.03 5.94 -3.80
N HIS A 142 26.61 4.83 -4.24
CA HIS A 142 25.85 3.63 -4.63
C HIS A 142 25.07 3.06 -3.45
N TYR A 143 25.65 3.05 -2.25
CA TYR A 143 24.96 2.61 -1.05
C TYR A 143 23.84 3.57 -0.67
N LEU A 144 24.10 4.87 -0.65
CA LEU A 144 23.07 5.88 -0.34
C LEU A 144 21.88 5.81 -1.30
N PHE A 145 22.14 5.59 -2.58
CA PHE A 145 21.08 5.47 -3.57
C PHE A 145 20.22 4.21 -3.36
N ASN A 146 20.84 3.08 -3.00
CA ASN A 146 20.14 1.80 -2.91
C ASN A 146 19.49 1.54 -1.54
N VAL A 147 19.98 2.13 -0.46
CA VAL A 147 19.46 1.91 0.91
C VAL A 147 17.96 2.17 1.03
N PRO A 148 17.39 3.27 0.54
CA PRO A 148 15.94 3.49 0.61
C PRO A 148 15.12 2.42 -0.11
N HIS A 149 15.64 1.87 -1.20
CA HIS A 149 14.98 0.80 -1.96
C HIS A 149 15.00 -0.52 -1.19
N ILE A 150 16.16 -0.87 -0.63
CA ILE A 150 16.30 -2.05 0.24
C ILE A 150 15.38 -1.93 1.46
N PHE A 151 15.37 -0.76 2.10
CA PHE A 151 14.52 -0.52 3.26
C PHE A 151 13.03 -0.71 2.94
N ASN A 152 12.56 -0.16 1.82
CA ASN A 152 11.19 -0.36 1.37
C ASN A 152 10.87 -1.83 1.07
N GLN A 153 11.81 -2.60 0.53
CA GLN A 153 11.64 -4.03 0.37
C GLN A 153 11.52 -4.76 1.72
N MET A 154 12.34 -4.37 2.73
CA MET A 154 12.23 -4.92 4.08
C MET A 154 10.86 -4.62 4.68
N VAL A 155 10.39 -3.37 4.60
CA VAL A 155 9.04 -2.98 5.06
C VAL A 155 7.97 -3.80 4.35
N ALA A 156 8.03 -3.89 3.03
CA ALA A 156 7.06 -4.65 2.23
C ALA A 156 6.99 -6.13 2.63
N ARG A 157 8.15 -6.75 2.94
CA ARG A 157 8.22 -8.15 3.40
C ARG A 157 7.67 -8.38 4.80
N LEU A 158 7.63 -7.35 5.64
CA LEU A 158 7.05 -7.42 6.98
C LEU A 158 5.53 -7.25 6.99
N ILE A 159 4.94 -6.76 5.90
CA ILE A 159 3.48 -6.64 5.76
C ILE A 159 2.91 -8.03 5.41
N LYS A 160 2.63 -8.81 6.45
CA LYS A 160 2.13 -10.19 6.36
C LYS A 160 0.81 -10.34 7.11
N ASP A 161 -0.02 -11.28 6.65
CA ASP A 161 -1.24 -11.68 7.35
C ASP A 161 -0.95 -12.57 8.57
N LYS A 162 -1.98 -12.95 9.30
CA LYS A 162 -1.91 -13.84 10.48
C LYS A 162 -1.33 -15.23 10.18
N ASN A 163 -1.27 -15.64 8.92
CA ASN A 163 -0.68 -16.90 8.48
C ASN A 163 0.78 -16.72 8.03
N GLY A 164 1.34 -15.52 8.22
CA GLY A 164 2.69 -15.17 7.80
C GLY A 164 2.85 -15.01 6.28
N LYS A 165 1.75 -14.94 5.53
CA LYS A 165 1.77 -14.77 4.08
C LYS A 165 1.80 -13.30 3.69
N SER A 166 2.62 -12.99 2.71
CA SER A 166 2.80 -11.67 2.12
C SER A 166 2.36 -11.67 0.66
N TRP A 167 2.10 -10.51 0.10
CA TRP A 167 1.87 -10.32 -1.32
C TRP A 167 3.00 -10.88 -2.22
N TYR A 168 4.23 -10.87 -1.72
CA TYR A 168 5.42 -11.30 -2.48
C TYR A 168 5.72 -12.80 -2.38
N ASP A 169 4.89 -13.58 -1.70
CA ASP A 169 5.04 -15.03 -1.66
C ASP A 169 4.67 -15.64 -3.01
N ASP A 170 5.38 -16.72 -3.39
CA ASP A 170 5.26 -17.31 -4.73
C ASP A 170 3.91 -18.01 -5.00
N GLU A 171 3.11 -18.25 -3.97
CA GLU A 171 1.76 -18.79 -4.11
C GLU A 171 0.71 -17.69 -4.21
N PRO A 172 -0.36 -17.90 -4.99
CA PRO A 172 -1.46 -16.95 -5.05
C PRO A 172 -2.00 -16.67 -3.65
N PHE A 173 -1.78 -15.46 -3.17
CA PHE A 173 -2.32 -15.02 -1.90
C PHE A 173 -3.84 -14.96 -1.99
N ARG A 174 -4.53 -15.78 -1.23
CA ARG A 174 -5.98 -15.72 -1.08
C ARG A 174 -6.33 -15.57 0.38
N ILE A 175 -7.05 -14.53 0.71
CA ILE A 175 -7.71 -14.44 2.00
C ILE A 175 -8.97 -15.31 1.91
N ASN A 176 -8.95 -16.46 2.59
CA ASN A 176 -10.02 -17.44 2.52
C ASN A 176 -11.11 -17.21 3.60
N SER A 177 -10.82 -16.39 4.61
CA SER A 177 -11.75 -16.04 5.68
C SER A 177 -11.61 -14.57 6.03
N PHE A 178 -12.73 -13.89 6.17
CA PHE A 178 -12.82 -12.51 6.63
C PHE A 178 -13.41 -12.42 8.04
N ASP A 179 -13.14 -13.45 8.86
CA ASP A 179 -13.53 -13.45 10.26
C ASP A 179 -13.04 -12.19 10.95
N GLY A 180 -13.92 -11.54 11.68
CA GLY A 180 -13.63 -10.25 12.29
C GLY A 180 -14.05 -9.02 11.44
N TYR A 181 -14.62 -9.22 10.23
CA TYR A 181 -15.09 -8.14 9.37
C TYR A 181 -16.57 -8.22 8.99
N ASN A 182 -17.29 -9.23 9.44
CA ASN A 182 -18.68 -9.45 9.00
C ASN A 182 -19.59 -8.25 9.26
N GLY A 183 -19.50 -7.62 10.44
CA GLY A 183 -20.27 -6.43 10.76
C GLY A 183 -19.94 -5.26 9.81
N PHE A 184 -18.65 -4.97 9.62
CA PHE A 184 -18.22 -3.92 8.71
C PHE A 184 -18.64 -4.19 7.26
N LEU A 185 -18.49 -5.42 6.76
CA LEU A 185 -18.86 -5.78 5.39
C LEU A 185 -20.37 -5.71 5.17
N THR A 186 -21.18 -6.15 6.15
CA THR A 186 -22.64 -5.99 6.13
C THR A 186 -23.00 -4.51 6.06
N TYR A 187 -22.44 -3.70 6.94
CA TYR A 187 -22.67 -2.25 6.95
C TYR A 187 -22.27 -1.58 5.63
N LEU A 188 -21.09 -1.94 5.09
CA LEU A 188 -20.60 -1.41 3.82
C LEU A 188 -21.54 -1.79 2.65
N SER A 189 -22.03 -3.03 2.63
CA SER A 189 -22.98 -3.52 1.64
C SER A 189 -24.31 -2.74 1.70
N GLU A 190 -24.86 -2.55 2.90
CA GLU A 190 -26.09 -1.77 3.10
C GLU A 190 -25.93 -0.32 2.65
N LEU A 191 -24.84 0.35 3.08
CA LEU A 191 -24.55 1.72 2.69
C LEU A 191 -24.40 1.88 1.17
N SER A 192 -23.82 0.91 0.49
CA SER A 192 -23.55 0.97 -0.95
C SER A 192 -24.83 1.02 -1.80
N ARG A 193 -25.97 0.67 -1.24
CA ARG A 193 -27.28 0.76 -1.92
C ARG A 193 -27.79 2.19 -1.99
N GLU A 194 -27.46 3.02 -1.01
CA GLU A 194 -27.99 4.39 -0.85
C GLU A 194 -26.94 5.47 -1.18
N TYR A 195 -25.66 5.19 -0.91
CA TYR A 195 -24.56 6.15 -0.97
C TYR A 195 -23.48 5.74 -1.94
N VAL A 196 -22.71 6.73 -2.39
CA VAL A 196 -21.34 6.52 -2.90
C VAL A 196 -20.40 6.53 -1.71
N ILE A 197 -19.65 5.47 -1.53
CA ILE A 197 -18.73 5.30 -0.41
C ILE A 197 -17.30 5.50 -0.90
N ASN A 198 -16.67 6.58 -0.45
CA ASN A 198 -15.28 6.88 -0.76
C ASN A 198 -14.41 6.37 0.38
N VAL A 199 -13.77 5.23 0.19
CA VAL A 199 -12.84 4.63 1.15
C VAL A 199 -11.43 5.11 0.85
N HIS A 200 -10.86 5.84 1.77
CA HIS A 200 -9.47 6.30 1.74
C HIS A 200 -8.66 5.44 2.69
N THR A 201 -7.55 4.87 2.26
CA THR A 201 -6.70 4.08 3.14
C THR A 201 -5.25 4.57 3.11
N LEU A 202 -4.62 4.55 4.27
CA LEU A 202 -3.19 4.78 4.44
C LEU A 202 -2.39 3.46 4.43
N ASN A 203 -3.10 2.33 4.42
CA ASN A 203 -2.51 0.99 4.48
C ASN A 203 -1.98 0.58 3.10
N HIS A 204 -0.81 -0.05 3.12
CA HIS A 204 -0.17 -0.58 1.90
C HIS A 204 -0.65 -1.99 1.55
N ASP A 205 -1.21 -2.73 2.54
CA ASP A 205 -1.73 -4.09 2.34
C ASP A 205 -2.89 -4.13 1.34
N LEU A 206 -3.26 -5.33 0.90
CA LEU A 206 -4.31 -5.56 -0.10
C LEU A 206 -5.59 -6.17 0.50
N LEU A 207 -5.77 -5.99 1.81
CA LEU A 207 -6.92 -6.53 2.51
C LEU A 207 -8.23 -5.97 1.96
N PHE A 208 -8.33 -4.65 1.78
CA PHE A 208 -9.58 -4.04 1.34
C PHE A 208 -9.95 -4.47 -0.08
N GLU A 209 -8.98 -4.58 -0.97
CA GLU A 209 -9.18 -5.07 -2.34
C GLU A 209 -9.71 -6.49 -2.37
N SER A 210 -9.27 -7.33 -1.45
CA SER A 210 -9.70 -8.73 -1.38
C SER A 210 -11.17 -8.89 -1.01
N PHE A 211 -11.79 -7.89 -0.38
CA PHE A 211 -13.24 -7.89 -0.11
C PHE A 211 -14.09 -7.85 -1.37
N ASN A 212 -13.52 -7.37 -2.51
CA ASN A 212 -14.26 -7.29 -3.77
C ASN A 212 -14.78 -8.65 -4.26
N ASN A 213 -14.14 -9.73 -3.85
CA ASN A 213 -14.51 -11.10 -4.22
C ASN A 213 -15.48 -11.75 -3.21
N THR A 214 -15.93 -11.02 -2.19
CA THR A 214 -16.91 -11.51 -1.21
C THR A 214 -18.33 -11.31 -1.72
N GLY A 215 -19.27 -12.12 -1.21
CA GLY A 215 -20.71 -11.94 -1.47
C GLY A 215 -21.27 -10.59 -0.98
N PHE A 216 -20.57 -9.91 -0.07
CA PHE A 216 -20.98 -8.60 0.46
C PHE A 216 -20.76 -7.47 -0.56
N ILE A 217 -19.66 -7.50 -1.30
CA ILE A 217 -19.26 -6.43 -2.25
C ILE A 217 -19.53 -6.86 -3.70
N ASN A 218 -19.29 -8.13 -4.03
CA ASN A 218 -19.64 -8.76 -5.32
C ASN A 218 -19.23 -7.93 -6.54
N GLY A 219 -17.98 -7.51 -6.61
CA GLY A 219 -17.46 -6.72 -7.74
C GLY A 219 -17.83 -5.22 -7.72
N ASN A 220 -18.52 -4.73 -6.70
CA ASN A 220 -18.94 -3.33 -6.60
C ASN A 220 -17.84 -2.41 -6.01
N LEU A 221 -16.58 -2.73 -6.26
CA LEU A 221 -15.41 -1.95 -5.85
C LEU A 221 -14.66 -1.43 -7.08
N SER A 222 -14.30 -0.16 -7.09
CA SER A 222 -13.37 0.44 -8.06
C SER A 222 -12.26 1.21 -7.35
N ASP A 223 -11.03 1.07 -7.81
CA ASP A 223 -9.84 1.69 -7.23
C ASP A 223 -9.10 2.65 -8.18
N GLY A 224 -9.71 2.91 -9.32
CA GLY A 224 -9.16 3.80 -10.35
C GLY A 224 -8.21 3.12 -11.32
N PHE A 225 -8.00 1.81 -11.22
CA PHE A 225 -7.26 1.01 -12.18
C PHE A 225 -8.22 0.28 -13.13
N ASP A 226 -7.76 -0.02 -14.33
CA ASP A 226 -8.57 -0.62 -15.37
C ASP A 226 -7.68 -1.41 -16.34
N GLU A 227 -8.06 -2.65 -16.60
CA GLU A 227 -7.40 -3.53 -17.56
C GLU A 227 -7.76 -3.14 -19.01
N TYR A 228 -8.96 -2.60 -19.22
CA TYR A 228 -9.43 -2.26 -20.55
C TYR A 228 -8.56 -1.20 -21.23
N GLY A 229 -8.07 -1.53 -22.42
CA GLY A 229 -7.18 -0.65 -23.19
C GLY A 229 -5.79 -0.47 -22.55
N SER A 230 -5.37 -1.33 -21.64
CA SER A 230 -4.01 -1.33 -21.11
C SER A 230 -3.04 -1.96 -22.11
N ASP A 231 -1.88 -1.32 -22.28
CA ASP A 231 -0.77 -1.80 -23.10
C ASP A 231 0.33 -2.46 -22.25
N TYR A 232 0.05 -2.74 -20.97
CA TYR A 232 0.99 -3.33 -20.03
C TYR A 232 0.66 -4.80 -19.83
N TYR A 233 1.69 -5.65 -19.85
CA TYR A 233 1.56 -7.09 -19.75
C TYR A 233 2.59 -7.66 -18.78
N GLY A 234 2.27 -8.77 -18.15
CA GLY A 234 3.17 -9.47 -17.26
C GLY A 234 3.01 -10.98 -17.37
N ASN A 235 3.97 -11.70 -16.81
CA ASN A 235 3.97 -13.15 -16.69
C ASN A 235 3.57 -13.54 -15.28
N LEU A 236 2.52 -14.36 -15.17
CA LEU A 236 2.12 -14.99 -13.92
C LEU A 236 2.57 -16.45 -13.94
N SER A 237 3.43 -16.84 -13.02
CA SER A 237 3.86 -18.22 -12.86
C SER A 237 2.90 -18.97 -11.95
N LEU A 238 2.28 -20.04 -12.46
CA LEU A 238 1.38 -20.92 -11.73
C LEU A 238 1.95 -22.36 -11.80
N GLY A 239 2.77 -22.71 -10.85
CA GLY A 239 3.53 -23.97 -10.86
C GLY A 239 4.44 -24.05 -12.09
N LYS A 240 4.24 -25.08 -12.94
CA LYS A 240 5.03 -25.26 -14.18
C LYS A 240 4.51 -24.45 -15.38
N ARG A 241 3.45 -23.63 -15.21
CA ARG A 241 2.85 -22.86 -16.31
C ARG A 241 3.09 -21.38 -16.10
N THR A 242 3.42 -20.69 -17.19
CA THR A 242 3.50 -19.24 -17.22
C THR A 242 2.32 -18.71 -18.04
N ILE A 243 1.52 -17.82 -17.45
CA ILE A 243 0.38 -17.18 -18.08
C ILE A 243 0.75 -15.74 -18.38
N HIS A 244 0.66 -15.38 -19.65
CA HIS A 244 0.82 -14.01 -20.09
C HIS A 244 -0.52 -13.28 -19.92
N CYS A 245 -0.55 -12.23 -19.08
CA CYS A 245 -1.77 -11.52 -18.78
C CYS A 245 -1.59 -10.00 -18.92
N ARG A 246 -2.69 -9.34 -19.29
CA ARG A 246 -2.76 -7.88 -19.31
C ARG A 246 -2.85 -7.36 -17.88
N LEU A 247 -2.19 -6.24 -17.63
CA LEU A 247 -2.17 -5.59 -16.31
C LEU A 247 -3.07 -4.36 -16.30
N GLU A 248 -3.65 -4.08 -15.15
CA GLU A 248 -4.43 -2.88 -14.92
C GLU A 248 -3.51 -1.64 -14.86
N ARG A 249 -3.94 -0.54 -15.47
CA ARG A 249 -3.26 0.76 -15.40
C ARG A 249 -4.14 1.80 -14.72
N TYR A 250 -3.54 2.75 -14.04
CA TYR A 250 -4.29 3.83 -13.41
C TYR A 250 -4.95 4.73 -14.47
N THR A 251 -6.28 4.78 -14.44
CA THR A 251 -7.12 5.63 -15.31
C THR A 251 -7.80 6.75 -14.52
N GLY A 252 -7.94 6.58 -13.20
CA GLY A 252 -8.66 7.47 -12.32
C GLY A 252 -10.18 7.38 -12.47
N ARG A 253 -10.69 6.31 -13.07
CA ARG A 253 -12.14 6.02 -13.19
C ARG A 253 -12.61 5.31 -11.93
N TYR A 254 -13.75 5.77 -11.40
CA TYR A 254 -14.40 5.23 -10.22
C TYR A 254 -15.90 5.16 -10.52
N ASN A 255 -16.34 4.03 -11.03
CA ASN A 255 -17.66 3.82 -11.62
C ASN A 255 -18.59 2.92 -10.81
N THR A 256 -18.18 2.55 -9.58
CA THR A 256 -18.97 1.73 -8.66
C THR A 256 -19.39 2.54 -7.42
N ALA A 257 -20.29 1.97 -6.61
CA ALA A 257 -20.73 2.60 -5.39
C ALA A 257 -19.62 2.65 -4.32
N ILE A 258 -18.75 1.65 -4.24
CA ILE A 258 -17.62 1.60 -3.32
C ILE A 258 -16.34 1.96 -4.10
N ARG A 259 -15.62 2.98 -3.64
CA ARG A 259 -14.46 3.55 -4.31
C ARG A 259 -13.26 3.57 -3.37
N LEU A 260 -12.19 2.88 -3.74
CA LEU A 260 -10.99 2.78 -2.92
C LEU A 260 -9.89 3.73 -3.41
N TYR A 261 -9.32 4.47 -2.49
CA TYR A 261 -8.23 5.41 -2.72
C TYR A 261 -7.08 5.10 -1.76
N LYS A 262 -6.01 4.47 -2.26
CA LYS A 262 -4.81 4.17 -1.48
C LYS A 262 -3.88 5.36 -1.48
N LEU A 263 -4.04 6.23 -0.49
CA LEU A 263 -3.37 7.54 -0.43
C LEU A 263 -1.85 7.42 -0.30
N HIS A 264 -1.37 6.37 0.36
CA HIS A 264 0.06 6.13 0.56
C HIS A 264 0.64 5.09 -0.41
N GLY A 265 -0.06 4.74 -1.49
CA GLY A 265 0.38 3.70 -2.41
C GLY A 265 0.05 2.29 -1.94
N SER A 266 0.60 1.29 -2.59
CA SER A 266 0.21 -0.10 -2.41
C SER A 266 1.33 -1.07 -2.75
N LEU A 267 1.30 -2.25 -2.15
CA LEU A 267 2.25 -3.33 -2.44
C LEU A 267 2.19 -3.82 -3.90
N ASP A 268 1.12 -3.53 -4.62
CA ASP A 268 0.91 -3.95 -6.01
C ASP A 268 1.08 -2.81 -7.04
N TYR A 269 1.46 -1.59 -6.61
CA TYR A 269 1.66 -0.46 -7.51
C TYR A 269 3.08 -0.42 -8.04
N VAL A 270 3.22 -0.34 -9.37
CA VAL A 270 4.51 -0.22 -10.05
C VAL A 270 4.47 0.96 -11.02
N PRO A 271 5.37 1.95 -10.87
CA PRO A 271 5.47 3.06 -11.81
C PRO A 271 6.29 2.68 -13.04
N PHE A 272 5.81 3.08 -14.22
CA PHE A 272 6.51 2.96 -15.49
C PHE A 272 7.00 4.29 -15.97
N TYR A 273 8.20 4.30 -16.51
CA TYR A 273 8.90 5.48 -17.01
C TYR A 273 9.29 5.29 -18.46
N ARG A 274 9.50 6.39 -19.14
CA ARG A 274 10.07 6.45 -20.48
C ARG A 274 11.28 7.35 -20.48
N GLN A 275 12.36 6.90 -21.08
CA GLN A 275 13.50 7.75 -21.33
C GLN A 275 13.15 8.77 -22.43
N ASN A 276 13.34 10.06 -22.16
CA ASN A 276 13.16 11.10 -23.15
C ASN A 276 14.42 11.27 -24.03
N ALA A 277 14.36 12.16 -25.00
CA ALA A 277 15.48 12.41 -25.91
C ALA A 277 16.78 12.88 -25.23
N ASN A 278 16.67 13.42 -24.01
CA ASN A 278 17.80 13.88 -23.19
C ASN A 278 18.30 12.80 -22.21
N GLY A 279 17.82 11.56 -22.32
CA GLY A 279 18.19 10.48 -21.42
C GLY A 279 17.46 10.48 -20.06
N LEU A 280 16.59 11.46 -19.78
CA LEU A 280 15.87 11.55 -18.51
C LEU A 280 14.68 10.59 -18.45
N MET A 281 14.50 9.95 -17.32
CA MET A 281 13.37 9.07 -17.04
C MET A 281 12.14 9.90 -16.67
N VAL A 282 11.11 9.86 -17.52
CA VAL A 282 9.86 10.58 -17.34
C VAL A 282 8.75 9.59 -16.96
N PRO A 283 8.09 9.77 -15.79
CA PRO A 283 7.03 8.87 -15.36
C PRO A 283 5.86 8.90 -16.36
N GLN A 284 5.33 7.72 -16.70
CA GLN A 284 4.29 7.55 -17.71
C GLN A 284 2.98 7.06 -17.11
N LYS A 285 3.01 5.94 -16.38
CA LYS A 285 1.83 5.25 -15.84
C LYS A 285 2.16 4.51 -14.56
N TYR A 286 1.16 4.40 -13.68
CA TYR A 286 1.10 3.40 -12.63
C TYR A 286 0.31 2.20 -13.12
N VAL A 287 0.82 1.03 -12.81
CA VAL A 287 0.28 -0.28 -13.18
C VAL A 287 0.12 -1.10 -11.91
N LYS A 288 -0.91 -1.93 -11.84
CA LYS A 288 -1.06 -2.92 -10.78
C LYS A 288 -0.52 -4.27 -11.25
N ILE A 289 0.35 -4.85 -10.44
CA ILE A 289 0.78 -6.24 -10.63
C ILE A 289 -0.25 -7.19 -10.01
N ARG A 290 -0.41 -8.38 -10.60
CA ARG A 290 -1.33 -9.39 -10.09
C ARG A 290 -0.69 -10.24 -9.00
N TYR A 291 -1.50 -10.91 -8.24
CA TYR A 291 -1.07 -11.90 -7.25
C TYR A 291 -0.12 -12.93 -7.84
N GLY A 292 0.95 -13.25 -7.10
CA GLY A 292 1.97 -14.20 -7.54
C GLY A 292 2.88 -13.67 -8.64
N MET A 293 2.75 -12.39 -8.99
CA MET A 293 3.57 -11.71 -9.97
C MET A 293 4.54 -10.78 -9.25
N ARG A 294 5.82 -10.82 -9.63
CA ARG A 294 6.82 -9.86 -9.15
C ARG A 294 6.85 -8.65 -10.09
N ALA A 295 7.35 -7.53 -9.60
CA ALA A 295 7.51 -6.37 -10.46
C ALA A 295 8.42 -6.67 -11.67
N GLY A 296 9.43 -7.52 -11.51
CA GLY A 296 10.30 -7.99 -12.59
C GLY A 296 9.62 -8.89 -13.64
N ASP A 297 8.45 -9.46 -13.33
CA ASP A 297 7.67 -10.28 -14.27
C ASP A 297 6.86 -9.43 -15.25
N VAL A 298 6.84 -8.12 -15.09
CA VAL A 298 6.20 -7.19 -16.02
C VAL A 298 7.08 -6.99 -17.25
N ILE A 299 6.70 -7.62 -18.37
CA ILE A 299 7.56 -7.80 -19.52
C ILE A 299 7.49 -6.64 -20.51
N LYS A 300 6.34 -5.98 -20.64
CA LYS A 300 6.12 -4.97 -21.66
C LYS A 300 5.30 -3.80 -21.14
N GLY A 301 5.89 -2.64 -21.25
CA GLY A 301 5.16 -1.40 -21.29
C GLY A 301 4.75 -1.04 -22.72
N ARG A 302 4.08 0.07 -22.85
CA ARG A 302 3.64 0.62 -24.12
C ARG A 302 4.82 0.88 -25.06
N LYS A 303 4.75 0.34 -26.27
CA LYS A 303 5.70 0.71 -27.35
C LYS A 303 5.37 2.13 -27.83
N SER A 304 6.36 3.00 -27.83
CA SER A 304 6.27 4.33 -28.43
C SER A 304 7.24 4.43 -29.62
N LYS A 305 7.22 5.56 -30.33
CA LYS A 305 8.22 5.87 -31.38
C LYS A 305 9.65 5.93 -30.82
N ILE A 306 9.82 6.14 -29.51
CA ILE A 306 11.12 6.33 -28.85
C ILE A 306 11.58 5.05 -28.10
N GLY A 307 10.70 4.05 -27.93
CA GLY A 307 11.01 2.82 -27.20
C GLY A 307 9.85 2.32 -26.35
N TYR A 308 10.14 1.43 -25.42
CA TYR A 308 9.18 0.89 -24.47
C TYR A 308 9.20 1.68 -23.15
N ASP A 309 8.05 1.74 -22.47
CA ASP A 309 8.01 2.16 -21.09
C ASP A 309 8.67 1.05 -20.23
N ILE A 310 9.48 1.43 -19.28
CA ILE A 310 10.20 0.52 -18.39
C ILE A 310 9.94 0.89 -16.92
N SER A 311 10.02 -0.09 -16.03
CA SER A 311 10.16 0.18 -14.62
C SER A 311 11.64 0.09 -14.25
N PRO A 312 12.28 1.20 -13.87
CA PRO A 312 13.71 1.20 -13.53
C PRO A 312 13.98 0.53 -12.17
N PHE A 313 12.93 0.32 -11.38
CA PHE A 313 13.00 -0.31 -10.07
C PHE A 313 11.99 -1.47 -9.98
N PRO A 314 12.23 -2.58 -10.73
CA PRO A 314 11.27 -3.68 -10.81
C PRO A 314 11.18 -4.52 -9.53
N TYR A 315 12.02 -4.26 -8.54
CA TYR A 315 12.21 -5.07 -7.35
C TYR A 315 11.36 -4.65 -6.15
N HIS A 316 10.66 -3.54 -6.20
CA HIS A 316 9.72 -3.16 -5.16
C HIS A 316 8.52 -2.37 -5.68
N ALA A 317 7.41 -2.49 -4.97
CA ALA A 317 6.22 -1.68 -5.20
C ALA A 317 6.45 -0.22 -4.79
N ASP A 318 5.64 0.67 -5.33
CA ASP A 318 5.70 2.09 -5.01
C ASP A 318 4.67 2.46 -3.95
N PHE A 319 5.17 2.78 -2.77
CA PHE A 319 4.39 3.30 -1.66
C PHE A 319 5.15 4.41 -0.92
N LEU A 320 4.41 5.20 -0.17
CA LEU A 320 4.95 6.37 0.53
C LEU A 320 5.42 5.97 1.92
N THR A 321 6.71 6.13 2.16
CA THR A 321 7.35 5.97 3.46
C THR A 321 7.93 7.30 3.93
N GLY A 322 8.11 7.46 5.22
CA GLY A 322 8.63 8.67 5.85
C GLY A 322 7.54 9.62 6.34
N THR A 323 7.92 10.61 7.11
CA THR A 323 7.03 11.66 7.64
C THR A 323 7.00 12.88 6.72
N THR A 324 8.16 13.38 6.31
CA THR A 324 8.32 14.54 5.43
C THR A 324 8.51 14.15 3.97
N SER A 325 9.26 13.10 3.68
CA SER A 325 9.49 12.60 2.32
C SER A 325 8.18 12.25 1.60
N LYS A 326 7.23 11.61 2.30
CA LYS A 326 5.93 11.28 1.72
C LYS A 326 5.11 12.52 1.34
N ILE A 327 5.20 13.61 2.12
CA ILE A 327 4.46 14.85 1.86
C ILE A 327 4.89 15.49 0.55
N GLN A 328 6.19 15.47 0.24
CA GLN A 328 6.72 15.97 -1.03
C GLN A 328 6.09 15.21 -2.21
N ARG A 329 5.90 13.90 -2.05
CA ARG A 329 5.32 13.03 -3.06
C ARG A 329 3.80 13.21 -3.26
N TYR A 330 3.07 13.84 -2.34
CA TYR A 330 1.63 14.12 -2.50
C TYR A 330 1.32 14.96 -3.74
N ASN A 331 2.29 15.71 -4.25
CA ASN A 331 2.17 16.51 -5.45
C ASN A 331 2.74 15.84 -6.72
N GLU A 332 3.27 14.62 -6.60
CA GLU A 332 3.75 13.87 -7.77
C GLU A 332 2.63 13.64 -8.78
N PRO A 333 2.88 13.93 -10.06
CA PRO A 333 1.88 13.74 -11.12
C PRO A 333 1.55 12.26 -11.29
N LEU A 334 0.52 11.99 -12.09
CA LEU A 334 0.02 10.67 -12.50
C LEU A 334 -0.83 9.95 -11.46
N LEU A 335 -0.40 9.76 -10.22
CA LEU A 335 -1.14 9.04 -9.18
C LEU A 335 -1.41 9.89 -7.94
N PHE A 336 -0.39 10.17 -7.13
CA PHE A 336 -0.58 10.76 -5.79
C PHE A 336 -1.29 12.12 -5.83
N LYS A 337 -0.88 13.04 -6.71
CA LYS A 337 -1.57 14.33 -6.89
C LYS A 337 -3.06 14.16 -7.20
N LYS A 338 -3.41 13.15 -7.99
CA LYS A 338 -4.82 12.88 -8.34
C LYS A 338 -5.58 12.27 -7.17
N LEU A 339 -4.94 11.34 -6.42
CA LEU A 339 -5.53 10.73 -5.24
C LEU A 339 -5.80 11.75 -4.15
N PHE A 340 -4.82 12.61 -3.81
CA PHE A 340 -5.00 13.65 -2.81
C PHE A 340 -6.00 14.74 -3.24
N LYS A 341 -6.05 15.08 -4.54
CA LYS A 341 -7.11 15.95 -5.07
C LYS A 341 -8.50 15.33 -4.90
N LYS A 342 -8.64 14.03 -5.16
CA LYS A 342 -9.90 13.30 -4.94
C LYS A 342 -10.23 13.20 -3.45
N PHE A 343 -9.26 12.95 -2.59
CA PHE A 343 -9.45 12.90 -1.14
C PHE A 343 -10.05 14.20 -0.63
N LYS A 344 -9.45 15.36 -0.94
CA LYS A 344 -9.98 16.68 -0.58
C LYS A 344 -11.42 16.88 -1.07
N LYS A 345 -11.67 16.59 -2.35
CA LYS A 345 -13.02 16.71 -2.94
C LYS A 345 -14.05 15.78 -2.29
N ASN A 346 -13.64 14.54 -1.99
CA ASN A 346 -14.53 13.56 -1.36
C ASN A 346 -14.90 13.98 0.07
N LEU A 347 -13.96 14.56 0.83
CA LEU A 347 -14.21 15.10 2.15
C LEU A 347 -15.21 16.28 2.10
N GLN A 348 -15.04 17.20 1.17
CA GLN A 348 -15.93 18.36 0.99
C GLN A 348 -17.38 17.93 0.70
N ASN A 349 -17.55 16.88 -0.09
CA ASN A 349 -18.86 16.40 -0.54
C ASN A 349 -19.48 15.35 0.39
N ALA A 350 -18.75 14.82 1.36
CA ALA A 350 -19.26 13.76 2.22
C ALA A 350 -20.30 14.28 3.22
N GLU A 351 -21.39 13.52 3.44
CA GLU A 351 -22.40 13.77 4.46
C GLU A 351 -21.87 13.45 5.87
N LYS A 352 -21.00 12.43 5.97
CA LYS A 352 -20.32 12.05 7.21
C LYS A 352 -18.93 11.50 6.93
N LEU A 353 -18.07 11.57 7.93
CA LEU A 353 -16.72 10.98 7.91
C LEU A 353 -16.64 9.89 8.99
N ILE A 354 -16.16 8.71 8.59
CA ILE A 354 -15.92 7.58 9.49
C ILE A 354 -14.43 7.24 9.44
N ILE A 355 -13.76 7.27 10.57
CA ILE A 355 -12.32 6.98 10.71
C ILE A 355 -12.19 5.68 11.50
N ILE A 356 -11.50 4.68 10.93
CA ILE A 356 -11.38 3.34 11.54
C ILE A 356 -9.91 2.94 11.66
N GLY A 357 -9.46 2.67 12.88
CA GLY A 357 -8.12 2.14 13.14
C GLY A 357 -6.98 3.07 12.72
N TYR A 358 -7.22 4.38 12.70
CA TYR A 358 -6.23 5.39 12.37
C TYR A 358 -5.68 6.05 13.64
N GLY A 359 -4.36 5.93 13.86
CA GLY A 359 -3.69 6.45 15.07
C GLY A 359 -3.52 7.98 15.11
N CYS A 360 -4.03 8.71 14.13
CA CYS A 360 -4.01 10.19 14.03
C CYS A 360 -2.60 10.82 14.12
N LYS A 361 -1.56 10.07 13.74
CA LYS A 361 -0.16 10.54 13.78
C LYS A 361 0.26 11.30 12.53
N ASP A 362 -0.41 11.11 11.39
CA ASP A 362 -0.06 11.79 10.14
C ASP A 362 -0.61 13.23 10.12
N VAL A 363 0.30 14.17 10.40
CA VAL A 363 -0.04 15.61 10.51
C VAL A 363 -0.61 16.16 9.21
N ALA A 364 -0.11 15.71 8.05
CA ALA A 364 -0.57 16.20 6.75
C ALA A 364 -1.97 15.70 6.41
N VAL A 365 -2.28 14.43 6.68
CA VAL A 365 -3.62 13.87 6.53
C VAL A 365 -4.60 14.55 7.49
N ASN A 366 -4.21 14.74 8.76
CA ASN A 366 -5.03 15.45 9.75
C ASN A 366 -5.36 16.88 9.29
N LYS A 367 -4.37 17.60 8.76
CA LYS A 367 -4.55 18.94 8.21
C LYS A 367 -5.55 18.93 7.03
N ILE A 368 -5.41 17.99 6.10
CA ILE A 368 -6.31 17.86 4.95
C ILE A 368 -7.76 17.64 5.43
N ILE A 369 -7.97 16.78 6.44
CA ILE A 369 -9.30 16.53 7.00
C ILE A 369 -9.89 17.82 7.59
N LYS A 370 -9.12 18.50 8.44
CA LYS A 370 -9.57 19.76 9.09
C LYS A 370 -9.91 20.87 8.09
N GLU A 371 -9.17 20.97 6.99
CA GLU A 371 -9.37 22.00 5.97
C GLU A 371 -10.47 21.68 4.97
N ASN A 372 -10.84 20.42 4.78
CA ASN A 372 -11.72 20.02 3.68
C ASN A 372 -13.01 19.32 4.12
N PHE A 373 -13.14 18.89 5.37
CA PHE A 373 -14.40 18.33 5.88
C PHE A 373 -15.10 19.35 6.79
N ASP A 374 -16.40 19.55 6.58
CA ASP A 374 -17.20 20.47 7.39
C ASP A 374 -17.60 19.82 8.74
N TYR A 375 -16.59 19.63 9.61
CA TYR A 375 -16.76 18.97 10.89
C TYR A 375 -17.63 19.75 11.91
N ARG A 376 -17.94 21.03 11.64
CA ARG A 376 -18.80 21.85 12.49
C ARG A 376 -20.28 21.55 12.26
N ASN A 377 -20.65 21.15 11.05
CA ASN A 377 -22.04 20.92 10.65
C ASN A 377 -22.33 19.44 10.33
N LYS A 378 -21.31 18.60 10.20
CA LYS A 378 -21.45 17.20 9.80
C LYS A 378 -20.84 16.24 10.84
N LYS A 379 -21.40 15.04 10.94
CA LYS A 379 -20.97 14.05 11.92
C LYS A 379 -19.64 13.41 11.54
N ILE A 380 -18.74 13.27 12.54
CA ILE A 380 -17.53 12.47 12.45
C ILE A 380 -17.58 11.37 13.49
N PHE A 381 -17.20 10.17 13.07
CA PHE A 381 -17.08 9.00 13.93
C PHE A 381 -15.66 8.47 13.88
N ILE A 382 -15.08 8.19 15.04
CA ILE A 382 -13.79 7.50 15.17
C ILE A 382 -14.07 6.15 15.81
N VAL A 383 -13.73 5.08 15.11
CA VAL A 383 -13.84 3.70 15.59
C VAL A 383 -12.46 3.24 16.02
N ASP A 384 -12.26 3.14 17.31
CA ASP A 384 -11.02 2.65 17.93
C ASP A 384 -11.34 2.03 19.29
N PRO A 385 -11.26 0.69 19.44
CA PRO A 385 -11.52 0.00 20.70
C PRO A 385 -10.47 0.28 21.76
N PHE A 386 -9.25 0.71 21.35
CA PHE A 386 -8.08 0.84 22.21
C PHE A 386 -7.65 2.29 22.46
N ALA A 387 -8.42 3.29 22.00
CA ALA A 387 -8.10 4.68 22.22
C ALA A 387 -7.90 5.00 23.72
N LYS A 388 -6.72 5.52 24.08
CA LYS A 388 -6.36 5.86 25.48
C LYS A 388 -6.43 7.37 25.67
N GLU A 389 -6.75 7.80 26.87
CA GLU A 389 -6.64 9.22 27.27
C GLU A 389 -5.21 9.75 27.00
N GLY A 390 -5.11 10.98 26.53
CA GLY A 390 -3.84 11.60 26.16
C GLY A 390 -3.22 11.07 24.86
N SER A 391 -3.88 10.16 24.14
CA SER A 391 -3.41 9.72 22.82
C SER A 391 -3.73 10.72 21.73
N LYS A 392 -3.00 10.65 20.60
CA LYS A 392 -3.27 11.46 19.40
C LYS A 392 -4.69 11.25 18.84
N VAL A 393 -5.28 10.09 19.05
CA VAL A 393 -6.67 9.80 18.69
C VAL A 393 -7.62 10.65 19.52
N MET A 394 -7.37 10.78 20.83
CA MET A 394 -8.21 11.60 21.72
C MET A 394 -8.02 13.09 21.45
N GLU A 395 -6.80 13.56 21.22
CA GLU A 395 -6.56 14.95 20.81
C GLU A 395 -7.33 15.28 19.52
N PHE A 396 -7.25 14.42 18.52
CA PHE A 396 -7.90 14.61 17.23
C PHE A 396 -9.43 14.52 17.33
N LYS A 397 -9.94 13.63 18.18
CA LYS A 397 -11.38 13.52 18.52
C LYS A 397 -11.91 14.83 19.09
N GLU A 398 -11.18 15.43 20.05
CA GLU A 398 -11.59 16.73 20.66
C GLU A 398 -11.53 17.87 19.63
N GLU A 399 -10.45 17.95 18.84
CA GLU A 399 -10.31 18.98 17.79
C GLU A 399 -11.47 18.96 16.79
N LEU A 400 -11.94 17.77 16.40
CA LEU A 400 -12.99 17.60 15.39
C LEU A 400 -14.39 17.47 16.00
N GLN A 401 -14.51 17.47 17.33
CA GLN A 401 -15.76 17.16 18.04
C GLN A 401 -16.38 15.82 17.59
N ALA A 402 -15.50 14.84 17.32
CA ALA A 402 -15.91 13.57 16.80
C ALA A 402 -16.51 12.66 17.88
N LYS A 403 -17.47 11.80 17.50
CA LYS A 403 -17.98 10.72 18.36
C LYS A 403 -17.01 9.54 18.33
N LEU A 404 -16.41 9.19 19.48
CA LEU A 404 -15.59 8.00 19.62
C LEU A 404 -16.49 6.78 19.86
N LEU A 405 -16.29 5.75 19.05
CA LEU A 405 -16.94 4.44 19.17
C LEU A 405 -15.89 3.41 19.59
N ARG A 406 -15.96 2.95 20.82
CA ARG A 406 -15.06 1.91 21.38
C ARG A 406 -15.59 0.52 21.03
N THR A 407 -15.55 0.20 19.73
CA THR A 407 -16.09 -1.05 19.20
C THR A 407 -15.09 -1.72 18.25
N GLY A 408 -15.18 -3.03 18.15
CA GLY A 408 -14.41 -3.82 17.17
C GLY A 408 -14.98 -3.66 15.74
N ILE A 409 -14.17 -3.98 14.75
CA ILE A 409 -14.58 -3.91 13.33
C ILE A 409 -15.73 -4.88 13.04
N ASN A 410 -15.73 -6.05 13.69
CA ASN A 410 -16.78 -7.06 13.54
C ASN A 410 -18.15 -6.62 14.08
N ASP A 411 -18.15 -5.70 15.04
CA ASP A 411 -19.36 -5.25 15.73
C ASP A 411 -19.93 -3.96 15.10
N ILE A 412 -19.35 -3.50 14.01
CA ILE A 412 -19.84 -2.34 13.27
C ILE A 412 -21.21 -2.64 12.69
N CYS A 413 -22.17 -1.73 12.94
CA CYS A 413 -23.53 -1.80 12.39
C CYS A 413 -24.06 -0.38 12.13
N LYS A 414 -25.17 -0.27 11.37
CA LYS A 414 -25.75 1.00 10.95
C LYS A 414 -26.12 1.93 12.12
N SER A 415 -26.69 1.37 13.19
CA SER A 415 -27.15 2.13 14.37
C SER A 415 -26.02 2.87 15.11
N LEU A 416 -24.77 2.45 15.00
CA LEU A 416 -23.64 3.15 15.62
C LEU A 416 -23.37 4.53 15.01
N PHE A 417 -23.78 4.73 13.76
CA PHE A 417 -23.50 5.93 12.95
C PHE A 417 -24.72 6.82 12.71
N GLU A 418 -25.79 6.56 13.40
CA GLU A 418 -26.99 7.40 13.48
C GLU A 418 -26.91 8.36 14.66
#